data_d307791c1cdcbfb53bad241df9e0b62e
#
_entry.id   d307791c1cdcbfb53bad241df9e0b62e
#
_cell.length_a   1.000
_cell.length_b   1.000
_cell.length_c   1.000
_cell.angle_alpha   90.00
_cell.angle_beta   90.00
_cell.angle_gamma   90.00
#
_symmetry.space_group_name_H-M   'P 1'
#
loop_
_entity.id
_entity.type
_entity.pdbx_description
1 polymer ?
#
loop_
_entity_poly.entity_id
_entity_poly.type
_entity_poly.pdbx_seq_one_letter_code
_entity_poly.pdbx_strand_id
1 'polypeptide(L)'
;LGTEATPEREAQLREELGLDKPPVERYISWADDVLHGDFGVSYRYSKNMNEMMPVKELIGDKLPVTLYLAVISFVMIVLVSIPLGVLWAKCGSRFLDAVFGVLTQVTMAVPSFFLGILVTYLCGIVLKWFVPGGYISYQENMTGFLAYLLFPAISIALPKIAMTARFLRNSMLTEMKLDYVRTAYSKGCSKNQVMFGHVLKNAMMPVITFLGMMIAEILAGSIVVEQVFALPGIGRLLISSVGTRDLPVVEILILYITFVVIFVYFIVDILYRVIDPRIR
;
A
#
# COMPACT_ATOMS: atom_id res chain seq x y z
N LEU A 1 22.74 21.99 8.90
CA LEU A 1 24.03 22.39 9.39
C LEU A 1 24.11 22.03 10.88
N GLY A 2 24.92 21.09 11.28
CA GLY A 2 25.13 20.74 12.68
C GLY A 2 26.07 21.73 13.41
N THR A 3 26.73 21.26 14.44
CA THR A 3 27.70 22.05 15.25
C THR A 3 28.92 22.56 14.48
N GLU A 4 29.11 22.18 13.20
CA GLU A 4 30.21 22.58 12.32
C GLU A 4 29.81 23.62 11.26
N ALA A 5 28.73 24.35 11.48
CA ALA A 5 28.29 25.41 10.57
C ALA A 5 29.22 26.61 10.62
N THR A 6 30.04 26.78 9.59
CA THR A 6 30.79 28.02 9.38
C THR A 6 29.90 29.02 8.59
N PRO A 7 30.06 30.35 8.83
CA PRO A 7 29.28 31.34 8.06
C PRO A 7 29.44 31.23 6.54
N GLU A 8 30.61 30.81 6.08
CA GLU A 8 30.91 30.58 4.67
C GLU A 8 30.11 29.38 4.13
N ARG A 9 29.98 28.32 4.89
CA ARG A 9 29.24 27.13 4.54
C ARG A 9 27.72 27.39 4.54
N GLU A 10 27.25 28.22 5.46
CA GLU A 10 25.86 28.65 5.48
C GLU A 10 25.53 29.50 4.24
N ALA A 11 26.39 30.42 3.83
CA ALA A 11 26.21 31.25 2.65
C ALA A 11 26.17 30.39 1.36
N GLN A 12 27.09 29.44 1.22
CA GLN A 12 27.12 28.51 0.08
C GLN A 12 25.83 27.67 0.01
N LEU A 13 25.38 27.13 1.15
CA LEU A 13 24.17 26.34 1.18
C LEU A 13 22.91 27.17 0.90
N ARG A 14 22.87 28.43 1.31
CA ARG A 14 21.79 29.36 0.95
C ARG A 14 21.72 29.62 -0.54
N GLU A 15 22.86 29.80 -1.19
CA GLU A 15 22.96 29.97 -2.63
C GLU A 15 22.55 28.71 -3.39
N GLU A 16 23.08 27.52 -2.98
CA GLU A 16 22.73 26.22 -3.56
C GLU A 16 21.24 25.91 -3.43
N LEU A 17 20.62 26.25 -2.30
CA LEU A 17 19.18 26.05 -2.08
C LEU A 17 18.32 27.15 -2.71
N GLY A 18 18.96 28.17 -3.29
CA GLY A 18 18.23 29.32 -3.87
C GLY A 18 17.39 30.09 -2.84
N LEU A 19 17.80 30.06 -1.53
CA LEU A 19 17.01 30.68 -0.45
C LEU A 19 16.94 32.20 -0.58
N ASP A 20 17.83 32.79 -1.35
CA ASP A 20 17.88 34.24 -1.61
C ASP A 20 16.91 34.66 -2.73
N LYS A 21 16.32 33.68 -3.48
CA LYS A 21 15.32 33.95 -4.49
C LYS A 21 13.91 34.10 -3.88
N PRO A 22 13.01 34.88 -4.53
CA PRO A 22 11.61 34.94 -4.12
C PRO A 22 10.98 33.53 -4.11
N PRO A 23 10.05 33.23 -3.17
CA PRO A 23 9.48 31.87 -3.02
C PRO A 23 8.83 31.32 -4.30
N VAL A 24 8.19 32.19 -5.09
CA VAL A 24 7.53 31.80 -6.35
C VAL A 24 8.56 31.41 -7.41
N GLU A 25 9.62 32.17 -7.54
CA GLU A 25 10.71 31.90 -8.50
C GLU A 25 11.43 30.60 -8.15
N ARG A 26 11.67 30.36 -6.86
CA ARG A 26 12.25 29.12 -6.35
C ARG A 26 11.36 27.91 -6.67
N TYR A 27 10.05 28.03 -6.44
CA TYR A 27 9.11 26.96 -6.78
C TYR A 27 9.07 26.66 -8.27
N ILE A 28 9.07 27.68 -9.12
CA ILE A 28 9.06 27.49 -10.59
C ILE A 28 10.36 26.82 -11.04
N SER A 29 11.52 27.26 -10.53
CA SER A 29 12.82 26.64 -10.83
C SER A 29 12.84 25.16 -10.42
N TRP A 30 12.43 24.86 -9.18
CA TRP A 30 12.34 23.49 -8.69
C TRP A 30 11.38 22.62 -9.53
N ALA A 31 10.23 23.17 -9.90
CA ALA A 31 9.26 22.44 -10.73
C ALA A 31 9.80 22.17 -12.14
N ASP A 32 10.55 23.12 -12.71
CA ASP A 32 11.23 22.94 -14.00
C ASP A 32 12.30 21.87 -13.93
N ASP A 33 13.15 21.86 -12.90
CA ASP A 33 14.18 20.85 -12.65
C ASP A 33 13.54 19.46 -12.55
N VAL A 34 12.46 19.32 -11.75
CA VAL A 34 11.73 18.06 -11.60
C VAL A 34 11.13 17.57 -12.92
N LEU A 35 10.57 18.45 -13.75
CA LEU A 35 10.01 18.10 -15.07
C LEU A 35 11.09 17.62 -16.04
N HIS A 36 12.33 18.09 -15.90
CA HIS A 36 13.48 17.62 -16.68
C HIS A 36 14.16 16.38 -16.06
N GLY A 37 13.65 15.87 -14.93
CA GLY A 37 14.15 14.66 -14.27
C GLY A 37 15.35 14.89 -13.37
N ASP A 38 15.65 16.14 -13.04
CA ASP A 38 16.59 16.50 -11.99
C ASP A 38 15.83 16.59 -10.64
N PHE A 39 16.10 15.61 -9.79
CA PHE A 39 15.49 15.48 -8.47
C PHE A 39 16.40 15.99 -7.35
N GLY A 40 17.51 16.62 -7.72
CA GLY A 40 18.52 17.10 -6.78
C GLY A 40 19.33 15.97 -6.16
N VAL A 41 20.04 16.32 -5.09
CA VAL A 41 20.94 15.44 -4.37
C VAL A 41 20.58 15.35 -2.89
N SER A 42 20.77 14.18 -2.31
CA SER A 42 20.58 13.96 -0.86
C SER A 42 21.71 14.58 -0.07
N TYR A 43 21.38 15.35 0.96
CA TYR A 43 22.39 15.90 1.88
C TYR A 43 22.87 14.86 2.89
N ARG A 44 22.04 13.88 3.21
CA ARG A 44 22.36 12.85 4.21
C ARG A 44 23.13 11.68 3.65
N TYR A 45 22.81 11.25 2.44
CA TYR A 45 23.38 10.06 1.81
C TYR A 45 24.61 10.39 0.95
N SER A 46 24.91 11.67 0.70
CA SER A 46 26.15 12.12 0.08
C SER A 46 27.31 11.98 1.06
N LYS A 47 28.40 11.32 0.65
CA LYS A 47 29.59 11.10 1.51
C LYS A 47 30.45 12.34 1.60
N ASN A 48 30.66 13.03 0.47
CA ASN A 48 31.49 14.23 0.32
C ASN A 48 30.92 15.08 -0.82
N MET A 49 31.41 16.32 -1.00
CA MET A 49 31.05 17.18 -2.14
C MET A 49 31.37 16.57 -3.52
N ASN A 50 32.32 15.63 -3.58
CA ASN A 50 32.71 14.94 -4.81
C ASN A 50 31.92 13.63 -5.05
N GLU A 51 31.19 13.13 -4.05
CA GLU A 51 30.34 11.92 -4.12
C GLU A 51 28.92 12.27 -3.66
N MET A 52 28.27 13.13 -4.44
CA MET A 52 26.88 13.49 -4.23
C MET A 52 25.98 12.30 -4.63
N MET A 53 25.01 11.96 -3.78
CA MET A 53 24.04 10.90 -4.04
C MET A 53 22.78 11.47 -4.70
N PRO A 54 22.53 11.20 -6.00
CA PRO A 54 21.32 11.67 -6.66
C PRO A 54 20.07 11.06 -6.03
N VAL A 55 19.05 11.89 -5.77
CA VAL A 55 17.78 11.43 -5.20
C VAL A 55 17.13 10.37 -6.08
N LYS A 56 17.27 10.49 -7.40
CA LYS A 56 16.76 9.52 -8.38
C LYS A 56 17.29 8.11 -8.17
N GLU A 57 18.60 7.96 -7.92
CA GLU A 57 19.23 6.66 -7.66
C GLU A 57 18.78 6.09 -6.33
N LEU A 58 18.74 6.94 -5.30
CA LEU A 58 18.30 6.56 -3.96
C LEU A 58 16.87 6.01 -3.96
N ILE A 59 15.97 6.64 -4.73
CA ILE A 59 14.58 6.17 -4.90
C ILE A 59 14.55 4.89 -5.73
N GLY A 60 15.30 4.84 -6.83
CA GLY A 60 15.34 3.69 -7.73
C GLY A 60 15.70 2.38 -7.03
N ASP A 61 16.64 2.42 -6.08
CA ASP A 61 17.06 1.27 -5.30
C ASP A 61 15.99 0.78 -4.30
N LYS A 62 15.15 1.69 -3.80
CA LYS A 62 14.16 1.39 -2.74
C LYS A 62 12.78 1.06 -3.30
N LEU A 63 12.46 1.60 -4.47
CA LEU A 63 11.16 1.44 -5.12
C LEU A 63 10.71 -0.02 -5.31
N PRO A 64 11.57 -0.95 -5.80
CA PRO A 64 11.15 -2.33 -5.99
C PRO A 64 10.63 -2.99 -4.71
N VAL A 65 11.26 -2.72 -3.56
CA VAL A 65 10.87 -3.32 -2.27
C VAL A 65 9.43 -2.93 -1.90
N THR A 66 9.10 -1.65 -2.00
CA THR A 66 7.74 -1.13 -1.73
C THR A 66 6.73 -1.69 -2.71
N LEU A 67 7.07 -1.77 -4.00
CA LEU A 67 6.18 -2.32 -5.02
C LEU A 67 5.91 -3.81 -4.81
N TYR A 68 6.93 -4.62 -4.57
CA TYR A 68 6.75 -6.04 -4.27
C TYR A 68 5.89 -6.25 -3.01
N LEU A 69 6.14 -5.47 -1.95
CA LEU A 69 5.35 -5.53 -0.72
C LEU A 69 3.88 -5.18 -1.01
N ALA A 70 3.61 -4.14 -1.79
CA ALA A 70 2.26 -3.74 -2.15
C ALA A 70 1.54 -4.80 -2.99
N VAL A 71 2.22 -5.36 -4.00
CA VAL A 71 1.67 -6.43 -4.86
C VAL A 71 1.36 -7.69 -4.06
N ILE A 72 2.28 -8.16 -3.22
CA ILE A 72 2.07 -9.34 -2.38
C ILE A 72 0.89 -9.12 -1.43
N SER A 73 0.83 -7.95 -0.77
CA SER A 73 -0.29 -7.60 0.12
C SER A 73 -1.61 -7.59 -0.63
N PHE A 74 -1.67 -6.97 -1.81
CA PHE A 74 -2.88 -6.92 -2.63
C PHE A 74 -3.33 -8.29 -3.10
N VAL A 75 -2.41 -9.12 -3.58
CA VAL A 75 -2.71 -10.51 -3.99
C VAL A 75 -3.25 -11.32 -2.82
N MET A 76 -2.66 -11.20 -1.63
CA MET A 76 -3.18 -11.85 -0.42
C MET A 76 -4.58 -11.38 -0.06
N ILE A 77 -4.86 -10.06 -0.17
CA ILE A 77 -6.19 -9.50 0.09
C ILE A 77 -7.20 -10.16 -0.86
N VAL A 78 -6.94 -10.17 -2.15
CA VAL A 78 -7.86 -10.72 -3.15
C VAL A 78 -8.08 -12.23 -2.95
N LEU A 79 -6.99 -12.99 -2.83
CA LEU A 79 -7.05 -14.44 -2.72
C LEU A 79 -7.74 -14.95 -1.45
N VAL A 80 -7.65 -14.20 -0.35
CA VAL A 80 -8.23 -14.63 0.93
C VAL A 80 -9.61 -14.01 1.15
N SER A 81 -9.81 -12.73 0.86
CA SER A 81 -11.06 -12.04 1.16
C SER A 81 -12.24 -12.52 0.31
N ILE A 82 -11.99 -12.84 -0.98
CA ILE A 82 -13.08 -13.27 -1.86
C ILE A 82 -13.66 -14.64 -1.42
N PRO A 83 -12.85 -15.70 -1.25
CA PRO A 83 -13.37 -16.96 -0.72
C PRO A 83 -14.02 -16.81 0.66
N LEU A 84 -13.38 -16.04 1.56
CA LEU A 84 -13.90 -15.82 2.90
C LEU A 84 -15.26 -15.10 2.88
N GLY A 85 -15.40 -14.04 2.08
CA GLY A 85 -16.67 -13.29 1.93
C GLY A 85 -17.79 -14.14 1.34
N VAL A 86 -17.48 -14.98 0.34
CA VAL A 86 -18.44 -15.93 -0.25
C VAL A 86 -18.87 -16.98 0.76
N LEU A 87 -17.92 -17.60 1.48
CA LEU A 87 -18.20 -18.59 2.51
C LEU A 87 -19.05 -17.99 3.62
N TRP A 88 -18.73 -16.79 4.06
CA TRP A 88 -19.51 -16.07 5.08
C TRP A 88 -20.93 -15.73 4.58
N ALA A 89 -21.11 -15.26 3.34
CA ALA A 89 -22.43 -15.01 2.77
C ALA A 89 -23.29 -16.28 2.64
N LYS A 90 -22.67 -17.45 2.42
CA LYS A 90 -23.35 -18.75 2.38
C LYS A 90 -23.73 -19.30 3.76
N CYS A 91 -23.11 -18.77 4.80
CA CYS A 91 -23.31 -19.26 6.17
C CYS A 91 -24.69 -18.84 6.66
N GLY A 92 -25.58 -19.83 6.85
CA GLY A 92 -26.94 -19.63 7.35
C GLY A 92 -27.05 -19.57 8.88
N SER A 93 -25.95 -19.76 9.61
CA SER A 93 -25.90 -19.78 11.06
C SER A 93 -25.73 -18.39 11.66
N ARG A 94 -26.69 -17.95 12.48
CA ARG A 94 -26.59 -16.67 13.21
C ARG A 94 -25.36 -16.62 14.14
N PHE A 95 -25.00 -17.76 14.73
CA PHE A 95 -23.83 -17.82 15.60
C PHE A 95 -22.54 -17.57 14.83
N LEU A 96 -22.32 -18.28 13.71
CA LEU A 96 -21.14 -18.07 12.86
C LEU A 96 -21.10 -16.66 12.27
N ASP A 97 -22.26 -16.12 11.88
CA ASP A 97 -22.35 -14.73 11.41
C ASP A 97 -21.90 -13.73 12.48
N ALA A 98 -22.31 -13.92 13.72
CA ALA A 98 -21.85 -13.11 14.84
C ALA A 98 -20.35 -13.26 15.10
N VAL A 99 -19.82 -14.49 15.08
CA VAL A 99 -18.38 -14.76 15.27
C VAL A 99 -17.55 -14.09 14.19
N PHE A 100 -17.87 -14.27 12.92
CA PHE A 100 -17.17 -13.60 11.82
C PHE A 100 -17.31 -12.07 11.92
N GLY A 101 -18.49 -11.56 12.30
CA GLY A 101 -18.72 -10.15 12.52
C GLY A 101 -17.81 -9.55 13.58
N VAL A 102 -17.66 -10.23 14.73
CA VAL A 102 -16.77 -9.79 15.81
C VAL A 102 -15.30 -9.90 15.39
N LEU A 103 -14.89 -11.03 14.81
CA LEU A 103 -13.51 -11.24 14.36
C LEU A 103 -13.08 -10.18 13.35
N THR A 104 -13.91 -9.91 12.34
CA THR A 104 -13.59 -8.88 11.34
C THR A 104 -13.55 -7.50 11.98
N GLN A 105 -14.46 -7.17 12.90
CA GLN A 105 -14.47 -5.89 13.59
C GLN A 105 -13.20 -5.67 14.43
N VAL A 106 -12.79 -6.70 15.20
CA VAL A 106 -11.55 -6.65 15.98
C VAL A 106 -10.35 -6.47 15.07
N THR A 107 -10.26 -7.27 13.98
CA THR A 107 -9.14 -7.20 13.04
C THR A 107 -9.04 -5.83 12.36
N MET A 108 -10.17 -5.22 12.00
CA MET A 108 -10.21 -3.89 11.39
C MET A 108 -9.84 -2.76 12.37
N ALA A 109 -10.06 -2.94 13.65
CA ALA A 109 -9.74 -1.95 14.68
C ALA A 109 -8.24 -1.90 15.01
N VAL A 110 -7.48 -2.96 14.67
CA VAL A 110 -6.05 -3.04 14.97
C VAL A 110 -5.23 -2.37 13.87
N PRO A 111 -4.38 -1.37 14.17
CA PRO A 111 -3.52 -0.74 13.17
C PRO A 111 -2.52 -1.74 12.55
N SER A 112 -2.24 -1.60 11.25
CA SER A 112 -1.33 -2.50 10.51
C SER A 112 0.08 -2.56 11.10
N PHE A 113 0.62 -1.45 11.60
CA PHE A 113 1.93 -1.43 12.24
C PHE A 113 1.97 -2.23 13.55
N PHE A 114 0.87 -2.18 14.34
CA PHE A 114 0.76 -2.97 15.56
C PHE A 114 0.68 -4.46 15.24
N LEU A 115 -0.08 -4.83 14.21
CA LEU A 115 -0.06 -6.20 13.67
C LEU A 115 1.35 -6.59 13.21
N GLY A 116 2.09 -5.67 12.61
CA GLY A 116 3.50 -5.88 12.25
C GLY A 116 4.36 -6.25 13.45
N ILE A 117 4.21 -5.54 14.57
CA ILE A 117 4.91 -5.85 15.83
C ILE A 117 4.49 -7.23 16.35
N LEU A 118 3.19 -7.55 16.35
CA LEU A 118 2.70 -8.86 16.79
C LEU A 118 3.21 -10.00 15.90
N VAL A 119 3.20 -9.82 14.57
CA VAL A 119 3.75 -10.82 13.62
C VAL A 119 5.24 -11.00 13.84
N THR A 120 5.99 -9.92 14.03
CA THR A 120 7.42 -9.98 14.34
C THR A 120 7.67 -10.72 15.65
N TYR A 121 6.90 -10.43 16.69
CA TYR A 121 7.03 -11.13 17.97
C TYR A 121 6.67 -12.62 17.86
N LEU A 122 5.49 -12.93 17.33
CA LEU A 122 5.01 -14.32 17.27
C LEU A 122 5.81 -15.15 16.26
N CYS A 123 5.92 -14.69 15.01
CA CYS A 123 6.53 -15.47 13.95
C CYS A 123 8.07 -15.36 13.94
N GLY A 124 8.63 -14.19 14.32
CA GLY A 124 10.07 -13.98 14.33
C GLY A 124 10.75 -14.46 15.61
N ILE A 125 10.23 -14.09 16.79
CA ILE A 125 10.89 -14.35 18.05
C ILE A 125 10.43 -15.67 18.67
N VAL A 126 9.13 -15.93 18.74
CA VAL A 126 8.58 -17.14 19.40
C VAL A 126 8.69 -18.36 18.50
N LEU A 127 8.15 -18.27 17.26
CA LEU A 127 8.11 -19.40 16.30
C LEU A 127 9.39 -19.52 15.48
N LYS A 128 10.20 -18.46 15.39
CA LYS A 128 11.47 -18.42 14.64
C LYS A 128 11.32 -18.79 13.16
N TRP A 129 10.20 -18.42 12.55
CA TRP A 129 9.94 -18.65 11.12
C TRP A 129 10.74 -17.71 10.21
N PHE A 130 11.13 -16.56 10.72
CA PHE A 130 12.04 -15.62 10.05
C PHE A 130 12.88 -14.86 11.08
N VAL A 131 13.97 -14.25 10.63
CA VAL A 131 14.83 -13.43 11.48
C VAL A 131 14.39 -11.97 11.39
N PRO A 132 13.94 -11.33 12.49
CA PRO A 132 13.61 -9.92 12.48
C PRO A 132 14.80 -9.08 12.04
N GLY A 133 14.60 -8.17 11.07
CA GLY A 133 15.69 -7.38 10.49
C GLY A 133 16.60 -8.15 9.51
N GLY A 134 16.37 -9.45 9.29
CA GLY A 134 17.13 -10.29 8.36
C GLY A 134 16.63 -10.14 6.91
N TYR A 135 16.47 -8.90 6.44
CA TYR A 135 16.11 -8.63 5.06
C TYR A 135 17.15 -9.19 4.09
N ILE A 136 16.69 -9.90 3.07
CA ILE A 136 17.52 -10.44 1.99
C ILE A 136 17.17 -9.66 0.73
N SER A 137 18.18 -9.16 0.00
CA SER A 137 17.97 -8.41 -1.23
C SER A 137 17.39 -9.33 -2.33
N TYR A 138 16.46 -8.78 -3.12
CA TYR A 138 15.91 -9.47 -4.30
C TYR A 138 16.99 -9.77 -5.36
N GLN A 139 18.08 -9.00 -5.36
CA GLN A 139 19.24 -9.20 -6.26
C GLN A 139 20.10 -10.39 -5.83
N GLU A 140 20.15 -10.70 -4.52
CA GLU A 140 20.92 -11.82 -3.98
C GLU A 140 20.13 -13.13 -4.00
N ASN A 141 18.89 -13.08 -3.51
CA ASN A 141 18.02 -14.26 -3.41
C ASN A 141 16.54 -13.87 -3.50
N MET A 142 15.96 -13.97 -4.69
CA MET A 142 14.57 -13.63 -4.94
C MET A 142 13.59 -14.48 -4.08
N THR A 143 13.86 -15.77 -3.91
CA THR A 143 12.97 -16.65 -3.12
C THR A 143 13.00 -16.26 -1.64
N GLY A 144 14.19 -16.03 -1.08
CA GLY A 144 14.34 -15.57 0.31
C GLY A 144 13.71 -14.19 0.53
N PHE A 145 13.87 -13.29 -0.43
CA PHE A 145 13.22 -11.98 -0.44
C PHE A 145 11.69 -12.08 -0.38
N LEU A 146 11.09 -12.86 -1.30
CA LEU A 146 9.63 -13.03 -1.33
C LEU A 146 9.10 -13.72 -0.07
N ALA A 147 9.82 -14.73 0.44
CA ALA A 147 9.47 -15.41 1.68
C ALA A 147 9.50 -14.46 2.88
N TYR A 148 10.50 -13.58 2.95
CA TYR A 148 10.58 -12.56 4.01
C TYR A 148 9.43 -11.56 3.92
N LEU A 149 9.09 -11.09 2.71
CA LEU A 149 8.01 -10.11 2.48
C LEU A 149 6.62 -10.62 2.83
N LEU A 150 6.40 -11.94 2.94
CA LEU A 150 5.10 -12.49 3.37
C LEU A 150 4.69 -11.98 4.76
N PHE A 151 5.62 -11.82 5.69
CA PHE A 151 5.32 -11.40 7.06
C PHE A 151 4.86 -9.94 7.16
N PRO A 152 5.56 -8.95 6.60
CA PRO A 152 5.06 -7.59 6.52
C PRO A 152 3.78 -7.48 5.68
N ALA A 153 3.65 -8.27 4.60
CA ALA A 153 2.45 -8.29 3.77
C ALA A 153 1.22 -8.79 4.54
N ILE A 154 1.35 -9.82 5.40
CA ILE A 154 0.27 -10.27 6.30
C ILE A 154 -0.20 -9.11 7.18
N SER A 155 0.71 -8.32 7.72
CA SER A 155 0.39 -7.21 8.62
C SER A 155 -0.42 -6.12 7.93
N ILE A 156 -0.14 -5.84 6.66
CA ILE A 156 -0.90 -4.89 5.83
C ILE A 156 -2.22 -5.51 5.38
N ALA A 157 -2.19 -6.78 4.97
CA ALA A 157 -3.33 -7.43 4.33
C ALA A 157 -4.44 -7.80 5.32
N LEU A 158 -4.12 -8.20 6.54
CA LEU A 158 -5.08 -8.78 7.48
C LEU A 158 -6.30 -7.88 7.78
N PRO A 159 -6.16 -6.58 8.12
CA PRO A 159 -7.30 -5.69 8.29
C PRO A 159 -8.10 -5.49 7.01
N LYS A 160 -7.42 -5.42 5.88
CA LYS A 160 -8.02 -5.21 4.56
C LYS A 160 -8.74 -6.47 4.04
N ILE A 161 -8.26 -7.66 4.37
CA ILE A 161 -8.97 -8.93 4.15
C ILE A 161 -10.29 -8.93 4.90
N ALA A 162 -10.27 -8.57 6.18
CA ALA A 162 -11.48 -8.52 7.01
C ALA A 162 -12.51 -7.51 6.44
N MET A 163 -12.05 -6.34 6.05
CA MET A 163 -12.86 -5.27 5.48
C MET A 163 -13.49 -5.69 4.13
N THR A 164 -12.68 -6.24 3.23
CA THR A 164 -13.12 -6.69 1.90
C THR A 164 -14.08 -7.88 1.98
N ALA A 165 -13.78 -8.87 2.83
CA ALA A 165 -14.65 -10.02 3.04
C ALA A 165 -16.03 -9.61 3.57
N ARG A 166 -16.07 -8.68 4.53
CA ARG A 166 -17.32 -8.11 5.06
C ARG A 166 -18.08 -7.32 3.99
N PHE A 167 -17.38 -6.54 3.19
CA PHE A 167 -17.99 -5.76 2.12
C PHE A 167 -18.60 -6.69 1.05
N LEU A 168 -17.86 -7.71 0.58
CA LEU A 168 -18.36 -8.70 -0.36
C LEU A 168 -19.55 -9.47 0.20
N ARG A 169 -19.49 -9.94 1.44
CA ARG A 169 -20.63 -10.60 2.13
C ARG A 169 -21.87 -9.73 2.09
N ASN A 170 -21.76 -8.44 2.44
CA ASN A 170 -22.89 -7.52 2.47
C ASN A 170 -23.45 -7.26 1.04
N SER A 171 -22.57 -7.08 0.05
CA SER A 171 -22.95 -6.94 -1.34
C SER A 171 -23.72 -8.18 -1.85
N MET A 172 -23.22 -9.40 -1.54
CA MET A 172 -23.90 -10.64 -1.90
C MET A 172 -25.28 -10.78 -1.24
N LEU A 173 -25.40 -10.43 0.05
CA LEU A 173 -26.71 -10.49 0.74
C LEU A 173 -27.70 -9.49 0.18
N THR A 174 -27.26 -8.35 -0.32
CA THR A 174 -28.12 -7.37 -1.01
C THR A 174 -28.57 -7.93 -2.35
N GLU A 175 -27.66 -8.47 -3.16
CA GLU A 175 -27.96 -9.06 -4.45
C GLU A 175 -28.92 -10.25 -4.35
N MET A 176 -28.82 -11.07 -3.30
CA MET A 176 -29.71 -12.21 -3.08
C MET A 176 -31.17 -11.85 -2.89
N LYS A 177 -31.50 -10.60 -2.59
CA LYS A 177 -32.88 -10.13 -2.37
C LYS A 177 -33.55 -9.66 -3.65
N LEU A 178 -32.81 -9.50 -4.75
CA LEU A 178 -33.31 -8.96 -6.00
C LEU A 178 -34.15 -9.98 -6.82
N ASP A 179 -35.09 -9.48 -7.61
CA ASP A 179 -36.07 -10.31 -8.33
C ASP A 179 -35.43 -11.24 -9.38
N TYR A 180 -34.30 -10.87 -9.95
CA TYR A 180 -33.61 -11.75 -10.90
C TYR A 180 -33.12 -13.06 -10.24
N VAL A 181 -32.87 -13.05 -8.95
CA VAL A 181 -32.51 -14.25 -8.17
C VAL A 181 -33.70 -15.18 -8.06
N ARG A 182 -34.91 -14.63 -7.78
CA ARG A 182 -36.15 -15.40 -7.76
C ARG A 182 -36.44 -16.00 -9.14
N THR A 183 -36.26 -15.22 -10.19
CA THR A 183 -36.43 -15.69 -11.59
C THR A 183 -35.45 -16.83 -11.90
N ALA A 184 -34.19 -16.77 -11.47
CA ALA A 184 -33.23 -17.83 -11.68
C ALA A 184 -33.67 -19.13 -10.98
N TYR A 185 -34.18 -19.06 -9.76
CA TYR A 185 -34.74 -20.23 -9.06
C TYR A 185 -35.97 -20.79 -9.76
N SER A 186 -36.88 -19.92 -10.24
CA SER A 186 -38.08 -20.35 -11.00
C SER A 186 -37.73 -21.04 -12.33
N LYS A 187 -36.52 -20.75 -12.90
CA LYS A 187 -35.97 -21.43 -14.08
C LYS A 187 -35.26 -22.75 -13.75
N GLY A 188 -35.30 -23.19 -12.49
CA GLY A 188 -34.70 -24.46 -12.06
C GLY A 188 -33.20 -24.41 -11.73
N CYS A 189 -32.59 -23.22 -11.65
CA CYS A 189 -31.18 -23.12 -11.26
C CYS A 189 -30.96 -23.59 -9.82
N SER A 190 -29.94 -24.41 -9.60
CA SER A 190 -29.54 -24.84 -8.27
C SER A 190 -28.97 -23.67 -7.45
N LYS A 191 -28.94 -23.81 -6.10
CA LYS A 191 -28.42 -22.77 -5.18
C LYS A 191 -26.99 -22.34 -5.54
N ASN A 192 -26.13 -23.28 -5.92
CA ASN A 192 -24.75 -22.96 -6.31
C ASN A 192 -24.68 -22.22 -7.65
N GLN A 193 -25.49 -22.62 -8.65
CA GLN A 193 -25.56 -21.93 -9.93
C GLN A 193 -26.05 -20.48 -9.75
N VAL A 194 -27.06 -20.24 -8.91
CA VAL A 194 -27.54 -18.89 -8.60
C VAL A 194 -26.45 -18.10 -7.88
N MET A 195 -25.81 -18.69 -6.88
CA MET A 195 -24.79 -18.02 -6.07
C MET A 195 -23.58 -17.59 -6.88
N PHE A 196 -22.95 -18.50 -7.63
CA PHE A 196 -21.73 -18.23 -8.37
C PHE A 196 -21.97 -17.63 -9.76
N GLY A 197 -23.04 -18.05 -10.44
CA GLY A 197 -23.34 -17.60 -11.80
C GLY A 197 -24.02 -16.23 -11.87
N HIS A 198 -24.78 -15.87 -10.86
CA HIS A 198 -25.57 -14.64 -10.87
C HIS A 198 -25.22 -13.68 -9.73
N VAL A 199 -25.34 -14.13 -8.47
CA VAL A 199 -25.17 -13.26 -7.30
C VAL A 199 -23.73 -12.76 -7.16
N LEU A 200 -22.74 -13.66 -7.17
CA LEU A 200 -21.33 -13.29 -7.02
C LEU A 200 -20.88 -12.34 -8.13
N LYS A 201 -21.26 -12.62 -9.37
CA LYS A 201 -20.86 -11.80 -10.52
C LYS A 201 -21.32 -10.34 -10.35
N ASN A 202 -22.57 -10.12 -9.93
CA ASN A 202 -23.10 -8.78 -9.72
C ASN A 202 -22.55 -8.15 -8.44
N ALA A 203 -22.42 -8.92 -7.35
CA ALA A 203 -21.86 -8.46 -6.10
C ALA A 203 -20.37 -8.05 -6.20
N MET A 204 -19.64 -8.60 -7.18
CA MET A 204 -18.24 -8.23 -7.41
C MET A 204 -18.05 -6.84 -8.01
N MET A 205 -19.03 -6.25 -8.69
CA MET A 205 -18.89 -4.93 -9.30
C MET A 205 -18.43 -3.86 -8.28
N PRO A 206 -19.16 -3.60 -7.18
CA PRO A 206 -18.71 -2.65 -6.18
C PRO A 206 -17.46 -3.10 -5.43
N VAL A 207 -17.20 -4.41 -5.32
CA VAL A 207 -16.01 -4.95 -4.66
C VAL A 207 -14.74 -4.67 -5.47
N ILE A 208 -14.78 -4.76 -6.80
CA ILE A 208 -13.63 -4.45 -7.67
C ILE A 208 -13.25 -2.97 -7.52
N THR A 209 -14.23 -2.06 -7.50
CA THR A 209 -13.99 -0.64 -7.25
C THR A 209 -13.34 -0.42 -5.88
N PHE A 210 -13.88 -1.07 -4.85
CA PHE A 210 -13.36 -1.01 -3.49
C PHE A 210 -11.92 -1.53 -3.39
N LEU A 211 -11.61 -2.65 -4.06
CA LEU A 211 -10.24 -3.19 -4.14
C LEU A 211 -9.28 -2.23 -4.85
N GLY A 212 -9.75 -1.56 -5.91
CA GLY A 212 -8.94 -0.54 -6.58
C GLY A 212 -8.54 0.61 -5.65
N MET A 213 -9.50 1.14 -4.87
CA MET A 213 -9.21 2.19 -3.88
C MET A 213 -8.21 1.73 -2.81
N MET A 214 -8.23 0.44 -2.44
CA MET A 214 -7.30 -0.12 -1.45
C MET A 214 -5.84 -0.12 -1.89
N ILE A 215 -5.53 -0.08 -3.20
CA ILE A 215 -4.15 -0.05 -3.68
C ILE A 215 -3.43 1.20 -3.14
N ALA A 216 -4.07 2.37 -3.22
CA ALA A 216 -3.51 3.61 -2.67
C ALA A 216 -3.31 3.53 -1.14
N GLU A 217 -4.27 2.93 -0.42
CA GLU A 217 -4.16 2.72 1.03
C GLU A 217 -3.07 1.70 1.41
N ILE A 218 -2.80 0.70 0.59
CA ILE A 218 -1.71 -0.26 0.81
C ILE A 218 -0.38 0.46 0.72
N LEU A 219 -0.19 1.31 -0.29
CA LEU A 219 1.03 2.09 -0.46
C LEU A 219 1.26 3.05 0.71
N ALA A 220 0.21 3.75 1.17
CA ALA A 220 0.30 4.61 2.34
C ALA A 220 0.55 3.82 3.64
N GLY A 221 -0.11 2.67 3.81
CA GLY A 221 0.05 1.79 4.97
C GLY A 221 1.39 1.07 5.04
N SER A 222 2.06 0.86 3.91
CA SER A 222 3.37 0.22 3.85
C SER A 222 4.47 1.04 4.52
N ILE A 223 4.34 2.37 4.55
CA ILE A 223 5.35 3.30 5.10
C ILE A 223 5.76 2.90 6.52
N VAL A 224 4.79 2.71 7.41
CA VAL A 224 5.07 2.38 8.81
C VAL A 224 5.47 0.92 8.97
N VAL A 225 4.88 0.01 8.17
CA VAL A 225 5.23 -1.42 8.21
C VAL A 225 6.66 -1.65 7.74
N GLU A 226 7.13 -0.94 6.71
CA GLU A 226 8.53 -0.99 6.28
C GLU A 226 9.49 -0.60 7.41
N GLN A 227 9.11 0.37 8.23
CA GLN A 227 9.91 0.77 9.40
C GLN A 227 9.96 -0.35 10.46
N VAL A 228 8.80 -0.98 10.76
CA VAL A 228 8.71 -2.07 11.76
C VAL A 228 9.55 -3.28 11.35
N PHE A 229 9.54 -3.66 10.09
CA PHE A 229 10.31 -4.82 9.57
C PHE A 229 11.71 -4.45 9.09
N ALA A 230 12.14 -3.21 9.25
CA ALA A 230 13.42 -2.68 8.79
C ALA A 230 13.68 -2.88 7.29
N LEU A 231 12.60 -2.87 6.46
CA LEU A 231 12.69 -2.99 5.01
C LEU A 231 13.31 -1.74 4.37
N PRO A 232 14.22 -1.86 3.42
CA PRO A 232 14.80 -0.72 2.71
C PRO A 232 13.87 -0.24 1.58
N GLY A 233 12.63 0.19 1.93
CA GLY A 233 11.65 0.70 1.00
C GLY A 233 11.52 2.23 1.01
N ILE A 234 10.62 2.75 0.17
CA ILE A 234 10.33 4.18 0.01
C ILE A 234 9.76 4.80 1.29
N GLY A 235 8.89 4.08 2.00
CA GLY A 235 8.30 4.58 3.23
C GLY A 235 9.32 4.75 4.35
N ARG A 236 10.22 3.79 4.53
CA ARG A 236 11.31 3.90 5.48
C ARG A 236 12.28 5.02 5.11
N LEU A 237 12.58 5.18 3.81
CA LEU A 237 13.39 6.28 3.33
C LEU A 237 12.76 7.63 3.68
N LEU A 238 11.44 7.78 3.46
CA LEU A 238 10.71 9.01 3.80
C LEU A 238 10.81 9.34 5.31
N ILE A 239 10.51 8.37 6.19
CA ILE A 239 10.58 8.59 7.65
C ILE A 239 12.00 8.99 8.07
N SER A 240 13.02 8.31 7.54
CA SER A 240 14.42 8.60 7.82
C SER A 240 14.81 10.01 7.36
N SER A 241 14.41 10.39 6.14
CA SER A 241 14.74 11.69 5.54
C SER A 241 14.04 12.85 6.25
N VAL A 242 12.80 12.66 6.71
CA VAL A 242 12.11 13.63 7.58
C VAL A 242 12.86 13.80 8.89
N GLY A 243 13.27 12.70 9.53
CA GLY A 243 14.02 12.73 10.80
C GLY A 243 15.39 13.41 10.68
N THR A 244 16.05 13.30 9.54
CA THR A 244 17.36 13.92 9.25
C THR A 244 17.26 15.27 8.54
N ARG A 245 16.04 15.74 8.25
CA ARG A 245 15.75 17.00 7.51
C ARG A 245 16.39 17.05 6.12
N ASP A 246 16.45 15.92 5.44
CA ASP A 246 16.91 15.82 4.06
C ASP A 246 15.82 16.26 3.10
N LEU A 247 15.67 17.58 2.97
CA LEU A 247 14.53 18.20 2.25
C LEU A 247 14.40 17.75 0.80
N PRO A 248 15.47 17.69 -0.04
CA PRO A 248 15.33 17.26 -1.42
C PRO A 248 14.72 15.84 -1.53
N VAL A 249 15.16 14.92 -0.68
CA VAL A 249 14.62 13.55 -0.65
C VAL A 249 13.15 13.55 -0.22
N VAL A 250 12.79 14.33 0.82
CA VAL A 250 11.42 14.41 1.34
C VAL A 250 10.47 14.97 0.29
N GLU A 251 10.83 16.07 -0.38
CA GLU A 251 10.02 16.73 -1.40
C GLU A 251 9.72 15.80 -2.58
N ILE A 252 10.73 15.12 -3.10
CA ILE A 252 10.57 14.20 -4.22
C ILE A 252 9.81 12.94 -3.82
N LEU A 253 10.02 12.41 -2.60
CA LEU A 253 9.25 11.26 -2.13
C LEU A 253 7.77 11.58 -1.95
N ILE A 254 7.43 12.77 -1.43
CA ILE A 254 6.04 13.22 -1.31
C ILE A 254 5.42 13.38 -2.70
N LEU A 255 6.13 14.02 -3.63
CA LEU A 255 5.67 14.17 -5.01
C LEU A 255 5.45 12.81 -5.67
N TYR A 256 6.40 11.87 -5.53
CA TYR A 256 6.30 10.51 -6.05
C TYR A 256 5.08 9.76 -5.49
N ILE A 257 4.91 9.75 -4.16
CA ILE A 257 3.76 9.09 -3.51
C ILE A 257 2.45 9.70 -4.00
N THR A 258 2.37 11.02 -4.06
CA THR A 258 1.19 11.74 -4.55
C THR A 258 0.87 11.37 -5.99
N PHE A 259 1.88 11.36 -6.86
CA PHE A 259 1.72 10.97 -8.26
C PHE A 259 1.21 9.52 -8.39
N VAL A 260 1.81 8.59 -7.65
CA VAL A 260 1.41 7.17 -7.69
C VAL A 260 -0.04 7.01 -7.19
N VAL A 261 -0.44 7.70 -6.14
CA VAL A 261 -1.82 7.67 -5.62
C VAL A 261 -2.79 8.20 -6.67
N ILE A 262 -2.53 9.36 -7.27
CA ILE A 262 -3.37 9.95 -8.31
C ILE A 262 -3.45 9.01 -9.53
N PHE A 263 -2.33 8.44 -9.96
CA PHE A 263 -2.27 7.53 -11.09
C PHE A 263 -3.08 6.24 -10.84
N VAL A 264 -2.98 5.68 -9.63
CA VAL A 264 -3.77 4.51 -9.24
C VAL A 264 -5.26 4.84 -9.26
N TYR A 265 -5.69 5.96 -8.69
CA TYR A 265 -7.10 6.36 -8.73
C TYR A 265 -7.58 6.58 -10.17
N PHE A 266 -6.77 7.19 -11.02
CA PHE A 266 -7.10 7.37 -12.42
C PHE A 266 -7.31 6.03 -13.16
N ILE A 267 -6.44 5.04 -12.91
CA ILE A 267 -6.62 3.69 -13.45
C ILE A 267 -7.91 3.04 -12.92
N VAL A 268 -8.18 3.18 -11.63
CA VAL A 268 -9.41 2.65 -11.01
C VAL A 268 -10.66 3.26 -11.63
N ASP A 269 -10.66 4.55 -11.89
CA ASP A 269 -11.79 5.25 -12.54
C ASP A 269 -12.01 4.77 -13.98
N ILE A 270 -10.92 4.52 -14.73
CA ILE A 270 -11.02 3.92 -16.07
C ILE A 270 -11.59 2.50 -15.98
N LEU A 271 -11.06 1.67 -15.08
CA LEU A 271 -11.55 0.31 -14.89
C LEU A 271 -13.02 0.29 -14.48
N TYR A 272 -13.43 1.22 -13.63
CA TYR A 272 -14.83 1.36 -13.21
C TYR A 272 -15.75 1.63 -14.41
N ARG A 273 -15.38 2.55 -15.30
CA ARG A 273 -16.16 2.84 -16.51
C ARG A 273 -16.24 1.67 -17.49
N VAL A 274 -15.19 0.85 -17.54
CA VAL A 274 -15.14 -0.34 -18.40
C VAL A 274 -16.00 -1.47 -17.83
N ILE A 275 -16.02 -1.64 -16.51
CA ILE A 275 -16.70 -2.74 -15.82
C ILE A 275 -18.21 -2.44 -15.65
N ASP A 276 -18.58 -1.20 -15.36
CA ASP A 276 -19.99 -0.80 -15.20
C ASP A 276 -20.48 0.05 -16.39
N PRO A 277 -21.13 -0.58 -17.39
CA PRO A 277 -21.66 0.14 -18.56
C PRO A 277 -22.86 1.06 -18.24
N ARG A 278 -23.34 1.09 -16.99
CA ARG A 278 -24.45 1.93 -16.57
C ARG A 278 -24.04 3.38 -16.27
N ILE A 279 -22.72 3.65 -16.22
CA ILE A 279 -22.13 4.96 -15.90
C ILE A 279 -21.73 5.69 -17.21
N ARG A 280 -22.44 5.50 -18.26
CA ARG A 280 -22.24 6.27 -19.50
C ARG A 280 -23.06 7.54 -19.49
#